data_8fd639adb08515d8f1914394ade8b77f
#
_entry.id   8fd639adb08515d8f1914394ade8b77f
#
_cell.length_a   1.000
_cell.length_b   1.000
_cell.length_c   1.000
_cell.angle_alpha   90.00
_cell.angle_beta   90.00
_cell.angle_gamma   90.00
#
_symmetry.space_group_name_H-M   'P 1'
#
loop_
_entity.id
_entity.type
_entity.pdbx_description
1 polymer ?
#
loop_
_entity_poly.entity_id
_entity_poly.type
_entity_poly.pdbx_seq_one_letter_code
_entity_poly.pdbx_strand_id
1 'polypeptide(L)'
;MLPIRIRAGIAASVLCWLSFAASAVGGVVKSEFIFEGGPIPTNHASTIVETTEGLLAAWFGGPKARDPLNSIYSARYTGTNWSKPVKILEGGTDSARLQCWNPVLFQPSRGPLLLFYKVGPSPEEWWGMLTTSTNAGRTWTTPRRLPDGFIGPVRNKPMELTDGSLLCGASVEQGGWRVHMERAYDFGGRWEKTGPLRPAEVAAIQPTILPHANFNLQILCRTKQGFIAESWSKDAGKNWSALTLTKLPNPNGAIDAVRLKDRRFLLVYNASATERNVLNLAVSRDGRQWTPGLLLEEGTGEFSYPAVIQARNGLVHITYSWNRQRIRHVVIDPTQLNAGR
;
A
#
# COMPACT_ATOMS: atom_id res chain seq x y z
N MET A 1 41.71 60.00 -44.69
CA MET A 1 41.22 59.42 -43.46
C MET A 1 39.94 58.63 -43.77
N LEU A 2 40.02 57.32 -43.91
CA LEU A 2 38.85 56.44 -44.13
C LEU A 2 38.40 55.84 -42.80
N PRO A 3 37.11 55.68 -42.53
CA PRO A 3 36.65 55.04 -41.30
C PRO A 3 36.61 53.53 -41.47
N ILE A 4 37.12 52.83 -40.46
CA ILE A 4 37.10 51.38 -40.29
C ILE A 4 35.66 50.96 -39.90
N ARG A 5 35.05 50.07 -40.69
CA ARG A 5 33.78 49.40 -40.35
C ARG A 5 34.07 48.13 -39.54
N ILE A 6 33.64 48.10 -38.29
CA ILE A 6 33.66 46.88 -37.46
C ILE A 6 32.37 46.08 -37.77
N ARG A 7 32.54 44.86 -38.28
CA ARG A 7 31.42 43.90 -38.41
C ARG A 7 31.29 43.15 -37.09
N ALA A 8 30.14 43.29 -36.44
CA ALA A 8 29.74 42.46 -35.30
C ALA A 8 29.25 41.10 -35.81
N GLY A 9 29.95 40.04 -35.50
CA GLY A 9 29.52 38.67 -35.74
C GLY A 9 28.60 38.24 -34.61
N ILE A 10 27.34 37.89 -34.92
CA ILE A 10 26.41 37.25 -33.99
C ILE A 10 26.75 35.79 -33.95
N ALA A 11 27.32 35.31 -32.82
CA ALA A 11 27.45 33.90 -32.53
C ALA A 11 26.12 33.34 -32.02
N ALA A 12 25.43 32.56 -32.81
CA ALA A 12 24.27 31.80 -32.41
C ALA A 12 24.70 30.58 -31.60
N SER A 13 24.50 30.64 -30.27
CA SER A 13 24.73 29.49 -29.39
C SER A 13 23.55 28.52 -29.56
N VAL A 14 23.81 27.40 -30.24
CA VAL A 14 22.86 26.28 -30.29
C VAL A 14 22.95 25.55 -28.94
N LEU A 15 21.98 25.77 -28.08
CA LEU A 15 21.78 24.95 -26.88
C LEU A 15 21.27 23.56 -27.33
N CYS A 16 22.17 22.60 -27.35
CA CYS A 16 21.85 21.20 -27.55
C CYS A 16 21.21 20.67 -26.25
N TRP A 17 19.89 20.51 -26.23
CA TRP A 17 19.18 19.82 -25.15
C TRP A 17 19.52 18.32 -25.24
N LEU A 18 20.52 17.89 -24.47
CA LEU A 18 20.76 16.48 -24.23
C LEU A 18 19.62 15.95 -23.35
N SER A 19 18.63 15.35 -23.97
CA SER A 19 17.66 14.51 -23.27
C SER A 19 18.42 13.30 -22.72
N PHE A 20 18.74 13.36 -21.43
CA PHE A 20 19.17 12.16 -20.70
C PHE A 20 17.96 11.22 -20.63
N ALA A 21 17.91 10.28 -21.56
CA ALA A 21 17.12 9.08 -21.36
C ALA A 21 17.75 8.35 -20.18
N ALA A 22 17.16 8.50 -18.98
CA ALA A 22 17.50 7.68 -17.83
C ALA A 22 17.29 6.22 -18.26
N SER A 23 18.37 5.46 -18.38
CA SER A 23 18.32 4.02 -18.61
C SER A 23 17.45 3.44 -17.50
N ALA A 24 16.31 2.85 -17.86
CA ALA A 24 15.38 2.24 -16.91
C ALA A 24 16.12 1.12 -16.18
N VAL A 25 16.48 1.35 -14.93
CA VAL A 25 17.10 0.33 -14.09
C VAL A 25 16.03 -0.72 -13.81
N GLY A 26 16.15 -1.89 -14.45
CA GLY A 26 15.39 -3.07 -14.07
C GLY A 26 13.85 -2.97 -14.15
N GLY A 27 13.28 -2.24 -15.14
CA GLY A 27 11.83 -2.17 -15.33
C GLY A 27 11.12 -1.02 -14.60
N VAL A 28 11.84 -0.11 -13.92
CA VAL A 28 11.25 1.12 -13.37
C VAL A 28 10.92 2.08 -14.50
N VAL A 29 9.64 2.37 -14.68
CA VAL A 29 9.12 3.32 -15.67
C VAL A 29 9.12 4.74 -15.13
N LYS A 30 8.78 4.91 -13.86
CA LYS A 30 8.70 6.21 -13.19
C LYS A 30 8.94 6.05 -11.68
N SER A 31 9.57 7.06 -11.07
CA SER A 31 9.73 7.16 -9.62
C SER A 31 9.64 8.63 -9.23
N GLU A 32 8.67 8.96 -8.39
CA GLU A 32 8.37 10.35 -8.01
C GLU A 32 7.82 10.41 -6.59
N PHE A 33 7.83 11.57 -5.96
CA PHE A 33 7.02 11.79 -4.77
C PHE A 33 5.61 12.21 -5.16
N ILE A 34 4.60 11.78 -4.39
CA ILE A 34 3.22 12.25 -4.57
C ILE A 34 3.14 13.75 -4.30
N PHE A 35 4.01 14.25 -3.42
CA PHE A 35 4.18 15.69 -3.16
C PHE A 35 5.61 15.95 -2.67
N GLU A 36 6.18 17.10 -3.01
CA GLU A 36 7.57 17.42 -2.67
C GLU A 36 7.76 18.00 -1.27
N GLY A 37 6.72 18.54 -0.67
CA GLY A 37 6.71 19.13 0.66
C GLY A 37 5.36 19.77 0.94
N GLY A 38 5.18 20.27 2.14
CA GLY A 38 3.91 20.89 2.49
C GLY A 38 3.67 20.96 3.99
N PRO A 39 2.46 21.38 4.39
CA PRO A 39 2.09 21.61 5.79
C PRO A 39 1.88 20.33 6.61
N ILE A 40 2.16 19.16 6.03
CA ILE A 40 1.98 17.85 6.68
C ILE A 40 3.36 17.24 6.94
N PRO A 41 3.97 17.50 8.11
CA PRO A 41 5.33 17.04 8.41
C PRO A 41 5.50 15.52 8.47
N THR A 42 4.46 14.81 8.93
CA THR A 42 4.48 13.34 9.05
C THR A 42 3.44 12.71 8.14
N ASN A 43 3.86 11.74 7.32
CA ASN A 43 3.02 11.04 6.36
C ASN A 43 3.36 9.54 6.36
N HIS A 44 2.35 8.67 6.52
CA HIS A 44 2.62 7.25 6.70
C HIS A 44 1.50 6.34 6.20
N ALA A 45 1.85 5.07 5.90
CA ALA A 45 0.94 3.98 5.57
C ALA A 45 0.00 4.30 4.40
N SER A 46 0.59 4.58 3.24
CA SER A 46 -0.17 4.84 2.03
C SER A 46 -0.90 3.62 1.51
N THR A 47 -2.01 3.85 0.83
CA THR A 47 -2.77 2.90 0.02
C THR A 47 -2.99 3.49 -1.36
N ILE A 48 -3.17 2.66 -2.38
CA ILE A 48 -3.40 3.09 -3.76
C ILE A 48 -4.46 2.23 -4.42
N VAL A 49 -5.29 2.83 -5.25
CA VAL A 49 -6.34 2.15 -6.02
C VAL A 49 -6.48 2.79 -7.40
N GLU A 50 -6.85 1.99 -8.40
CA GLU A 50 -7.27 2.48 -9.70
C GLU A 50 -8.78 2.70 -9.70
N THR A 51 -9.19 3.92 -10.06
CA THR A 51 -10.59 4.32 -10.23
C THR A 51 -10.93 4.54 -11.70
N THR A 52 -12.17 4.92 -12.00
CA THR A 52 -12.58 5.35 -13.36
C THR A 52 -11.93 6.66 -13.79
N GLU A 53 -11.37 7.44 -12.85
CA GLU A 53 -10.75 8.74 -13.09
C GLU A 53 -9.22 8.75 -12.88
N GLY A 54 -8.58 7.57 -12.93
CA GLY A 54 -7.15 7.41 -12.68
C GLY A 54 -6.85 6.88 -11.28
N LEU A 55 -5.59 7.01 -10.84
CA LEU A 55 -5.19 6.48 -9.55
C LEU A 55 -5.56 7.44 -8.42
N LEU A 56 -5.97 6.86 -7.30
CA LEU A 56 -6.17 7.56 -6.04
C LEU A 56 -5.25 6.93 -4.99
N ALA A 57 -4.43 7.75 -4.34
CA ALA A 57 -3.65 7.36 -3.17
C ALA A 57 -4.22 8.03 -1.93
N ALA A 58 -4.15 7.34 -0.79
CA ALA A 58 -4.47 7.91 0.51
C ALA A 58 -3.44 7.45 1.55
N TRP A 59 -3.26 8.24 2.60
CA TRP A 59 -2.35 7.96 3.72
C TRP A 59 -2.82 8.70 4.97
N PHE A 60 -2.31 8.34 6.13
CA PHE A 60 -2.50 9.20 7.29
C PHE A 60 -1.30 10.12 7.49
N GLY A 61 -1.57 11.32 7.98
CA GLY A 61 -0.53 12.31 8.23
C GLY A 61 -0.98 13.40 9.18
N GLY A 62 -0.03 14.20 9.66
CA GLY A 62 -0.28 15.28 10.60
C GLY A 62 0.99 15.92 11.14
N PRO A 63 0.90 16.63 12.29
CA PRO A 63 2.02 17.40 12.84
C PRO A 63 3.22 16.52 13.25
N LYS A 64 2.97 15.36 13.84
CA LYS A 64 3.97 14.39 14.30
C LYS A 64 3.41 12.98 14.39
N ALA A 65 4.29 12.01 14.59
CA ALA A 65 3.87 10.63 14.83
C ALA A 65 3.01 10.53 16.11
N ARG A 66 1.94 9.73 16.05
CA ARG A 66 1.01 9.49 17.16
C ARG A 66 0.37 10.78 17.73
N ASP A 67 0.01 11.69 16.84
CA ASP A 67 -0.69 12.93 17.17
C ASP A 67 -2.20 12.79 16.96
N PRO A 68 -3.06 13.21 17.90
CA PRO A 68 -4.51 13.19 17.72
C PRO A 68 -5.02 13.94 16.48
N LEU A 69 -4.24 14.88 15.96
CA LEU A 69 -4.56 15.63 14.75
C LEU A 69 -4.21 14.87 13.44
N ASN A 70 -3.60 13.68 13.54
CA ASN A 70 -3.33 12.89 12.35
C ASN A 70 -4.64 12.47 11.68
N SER A 71 -4.76 12.85 10.43
CA SER A 71 -5.94 12.76 9.60
C SER A 71 -5.67 11.90 8.35
N ILE A 72 -6.70 11.55 7.58
CA ILE A 72 -6.51 10.89 6.29
C ILE A 72 -6.42 11.96 5.20
N TYR A 73 -5.38 11.87 4.41
CA TYR A 73 -5.12 12.67 3.22
C TYR A 73 -5.20 11.83 1.97
N SER A 74 -5.53 12.43 0.85
CA SER A 74 -5.52 11.80 -0.46
C SER A 74 -4.92 12.70 -1.52
N ALA A 75 -4.40 12.08 -2.59
CA ALA A 75 -4.01 12.73 -3.82
C ALA A 75 -4.44 11.87 -5.01
N ARG A 76 -4.72 12.51 -6.13
CA ARG A 76 -5.20 11.91 -7.36
C ARG A 76 -4.14 12.03 -8.45
N TYR A 77 -3.90 10.96 -9.17
CA TYR A 77 -3.01 10.93 -10.32
C TYR A 77 -3.82 10.93 -11.62
N THR A 78 -3.61 11.94 -12.45
CA THR A 78 -4.37 12.15 -13.69
C THR A 78 -3.63 11.65 -14.94
N GLY A 79 -2.65 10.77 -14.78
CA GLY A 79 -1.85 10.21 -15.87
C GLY A 79 -0.48 10.87 -16.04
N THR A 80 -0.32 12.12 -15.63
CA THR A 80 0.96 12.86 -15.70
C THR A 80 1.48 13.26 -14.33
N ASN A 81 0.65 13.83 -13.49
CA ASN A 81 1.03 14.41 -12.20
C ASN A 81 0.04 14.04 -11.10
N TRP A 82 0.51 14.08 -9.86
CA TRP A 82 -0.31 14.00 -8.67
C TRP A 82 -0.91 15.37 -8.34
N SER A 83 -2.16 15.39 -7.89
CA SER A 83 -2.76 16.59 -7.30
C SER A 83 -2.07 16.92 -5.97
N LYS A 84 -2.27 18.16 -5.50
CA LYS A 84 -1.90 18.49 -4.12
C LYS A 84 -2.66 17.60 -3.14
N PRO A 85 -2.05 17.21 -2.00
CA PRO A 85 -2.73 16.49 -0.93
C PRO A 85 -3.94 17.26 -0.40
N VAL A 86 -5.05 16.55 -0.22
CA VAL A 86 -6.29 17.07 0.37
C VAL A 86 -6.62 16.24 1.61
N LYS A 87 -6.91 16.89 2.73
CA LYS A 87 -7.43 16.22 3.92
C LYS A 87 -8.88 15.80 3.65
N ILE A 88 -9.18 14.52 3.79
CA ILE A 88 -10.49 13.96 3.47
C ILE A 88 -11.26 13.44 4.70
N LEU A 89 -10.56 13.04 5.77
CA LEU A 89 -11.18 12.52 6.99
C LEU A 89 -10.36 12.91 8.23
N GLU A 90 -11.06 13.10 9.32
CA GLU A 90 -10.51 13.33 10.66
C GLU A 90 -11.04 12.29 11.64
N GLY A 91 -10.29 12.02 12.71
CA GLY A 91 -10.70 11.11 13.76
C GLY A 91 -11.36 11.84 14.92
N GLY A 92 -12.47 11.26 15.43
CA GLY A 92 -13.18 11.83 16.58
C GLY A 92 -14.03 13.06 16.25
N THR A 93 -14.32 13.85 17.27
CA THR A 93 -15.04 15.13 17.21
C THR A 93 -14.13 16.28 17.58
N ASP A 94 -14.56 17.53 17.39
CA ASP A 94 -13.77 18.71 17.76
C ASP A 94 -13.39 18.75 19.24
N SER A 95 -14.24 18.20 20.11
CA SER A 95 -14.01 18.12 21.57
C SER A 95 -13.20 16.86 21.97
N ALA A 96 -13.07 15.86 21.12
CA ALA A 96 -12.40 14.58 21.40
C ALA A 96 -11.70 14.04 20.17
N ARG A 97 -10.64 14.73 19.75
CA ARG A 97 -9.81 14.32 18.59
C ARG A 97 -9.07 13.04 18.89
N LEU A 98 -9.09 12.13 17.93
CA LEU A 98 -8.37 10.87 17.93
C LEU A 98 -7.63 10.69 16.61
N GLN A 99 -6.50 10.07 16.67
CA GLN A 99 -5.68 9.82 15.48
C GLN A 99 -6.39 8.89 14.49
N CYS A 100 -6.31 9.24 13.20
CA CYS A 100 -6.58 8.32 12.10
C CYS A 100 -5.34 7.48 11.78
N TRP A 101 -5.58 6.21 11.39
CA TRP A 101 -4.53 5.24 11.06
C TRP A 101 -4.87 4.45 9.80
N ASN A 102 -3.85 3.96 9.11
CA ASN A 102 -3.89 2.92 8.09
C ASN A 102 -5.13 2.97 7.18
N PRO A 103 -5.26 3.95 6.30
CA PRO A 103 -6.29 3.92 5.27
C PRO A 103 -6.09 2.73 4.33
N VAL A 104 -7.19 2.14 3.88
CA VAL A 104 -7.21 1.08 2.87
C VAL A 104 -8.27 1.40 1.85
N LEU A 105 -7.86 1.82 0.67
CA LEU A 105 -8.71 2.04 -0.49
C LEU A 105 -8.98 0.71 -1.19
N PHE A 106 -10.22 0.50 -1.62
CA PHE A 106 -10.59 -0.66 -2.42
C PHE A 106 -11.73 -0.32 -3.37
N GLN A 107 -11.56 -0.63 -4.66
CA GLN A 107 -12.60 -0.53 -5.67
C GLN A 107 -13.12 -1.94 -5.98
N PRO A 108 -14.31 -2.32 -5.50
CA PRO A 108 -14.96 -3.56 -5.90
C PRO A 108 -15.24 -3.57 -7.40
N SER A 109 -15.47 -4.76 -7.97
CA SER A 109 -15.86 -4.91 -9.37
C SER A 109 -17.18 -4.21 -9.69
N ARG A 110 -18.05 -4.10 -8.68
CA ARG A 110 -19.32 -3.35 -8.71
C ARG A 110 -19.49 -2.57 -7.42
N GLY A 111 -20.24 -1.47 -7.47
CA GLY A 111 -20.54 -0.67 -6.28
C GLY A 111 -19.57 0.49 -6.06
N PRO A 112 -19.65 1.13 -4.89
CA PRO A 112 -18.87 2.31 -4.57
C PRO A 112 -17.40 1.99 -4.29
N LEU A 113 -16.56 2.97 -4.45
CA LEU A 113 -15.21 2.97 -3.87
C LEU A 113 -15.30 2.96 -2.35
N LEU A 114 -14.55 2.07 -1.71
CA LEU A 114 -14.51 1.90 -0.26
C LEU A 114 -13.22 2.50 0.31
N LEU A 115 -13.32 3.15 1.45
CA LEU A 115 -12.18 3.58 2.25
C LEU A 115 -12.37 3.11 3.69
N PHE A 116 -11.62 2.06 4.05
CA PHE A 116 -11.48 1.62 5.42
C PHE A 116 -10.34 2.40 6.09
N TYR A 117 -10.47 2.70 7.36
CA TYR A 117 -9.40 3.29 8.17
C TYR A 117 -9.62 2.96 9.63
N LYS A 118 -8.69 3.33 10.49
CA LYS A 118 -8.78 3.10 11.92
C LYS A 118 -8.81 4.44 12.64
N VAL A 119 -9.51 4.49 13.75
CA VAL A 119 -9.52 5.63 14.68
C VAL A 119 -9.25 5.09 16.07
N GLY A 120 -8.43 5.78 16.83
CA GLY A 120 -8.13 5.40 18.21
C GLY A 120 -6.79 5.94 18.69
N PRO A 121 -6.51 5.84 19.99
CA PRO A 121 -5.28 6.37 20.58
C PRO A 121 -4.04 5.57 20.17
N SER A 122 -4.20 4.25 19.94
CA SER A 122 -3.09 3.35 19.61
C SER A 122 -3.58 2.14 18.81
N PRO A 123 -2.66 1.36 18.17
CA PRO A 123 -3.03 0.13 17.48
C PRO A 123 -3.62 -0.97 18.38
N GLU A 124 -3.41 -0.90 19.66
CA GLU A 124 -4.00 -1.81 20.65
C GLU A 124 -5.46 -1.47 20.96
N GLU A 125 -5.86 -0.19 20.77
CA GLU A 125 -7.17 0.34 21.22
C GLU A 125 -8.00 0.99 20.09
N TRP A 126 -7.57 0.87 18.84
CA TRP A 126 -8.29 1.43 17.72
C TRP A 126 -9.50 0.58 17.30
N TRP A 127 -10.40 1.19 16.53
CA TRP A 127 -11.53 0.52 15.90
C TRP A 127 -11.60 0.80 14.40
N GLY A 128 -12.31 -0.05 13.68
CA GLY A 128 -12.50 0.07 12.25
C GLY A 128 -13.56 1.11 11.88
N MET A 129 -13.26 1.88 10.85
CA MET A 129 -14.16 2.84 10.21
C MET A 129 -14.31 2.54 8.74
N LEU A 130 -15.44 2.89 8.15
CA LEU A 130 -15.71 2.77 6.72
C LEU A 130 -16.45 3.99 6.21
N THR A 131 -16.03 4.51 5.07
CA THR A 131 -16.77 5.46 4.25
C THR A 131 -16.73 5.03 2.80
N THR A 132 -17.65 5.51 1.98
CA THR A 132 -17.79 5.13 0.58
C THR A 132 -17.89 6.36 -0.33
N SER A 133 -17.56 6.17 -1.61
CA SER A 133 -17.67 7.20 -2.64
C SER A 133 -18.22 6.61 -3.93
N THR A 134 -19.19 7.29 -4.53
CA THR A 134 -19.77 6.95 -5.84
C THR A 134 -19.17 7.76 -6.99
N ASN A 135 -18.26 8.68 -6.71
CA ASN A 135 -17.63 9.58 -7.66
C ASN A 135 -16.10 9.52 -7.61
N ALA A 136 -15.56 8.29 -7.58
CA ALA A 136 -14.13 8.00 -7.61
C ALA A 136 -13.32 8.68 -6.48
N GLY A 137 -13.92 8.90 -5.30
CA GLY A 137 -13.25 9.50 -4.15
C GLY A 137 -13.19 11.04 -4.17
N ARG A 138 -14.04 11.71 -4.97
CA ARG A 138 -14.18 13.19 -4.93
C ARG A 138 -14.92 13.63 -3.68
N THR A 139 -15.98 12.92 -3.33
CA THR A 139 -16.73 13.10 -2.07
C THR A 139 -16.95 11.77 -1.40
N TRP A 140 -17.12 11.80 -0.09
CA TRP A 140 -17.27 10.62 0.75
C TRP A 140 -18.54 10.72 1.57
N THR A 141 -19.19 9.58 1.79
CA THR A 141 -20.33 9.51 2.72
C THR A 141 -19.88 9.79 4.15
N THR A 142 -20.82 10.09 5.06
CA THR A 142 -20.52 10.16 6.49
C THR A 142 -19.87 8.85 6.93
N PRO A 143 -18.68 8.89 7.55
CA PRO A 143 -18.01 7.69 8.04
C PRO A 143 -18.84 6.96 9.09
N ARG A 144 -18.81 5.64 9.03
CA ARG A 144 -19.44 4.80 10.05
C ARG A 144 -18.42 3.87 10.72
N ARG A 145 -18.59 3.65 12.01
CA ARG A 145 -17.83 2.65 12.76
C ARG A 145 -18.28 1.26 12.31
N LEU A 146 -17.33 0.33 12.18
CA LEU A 146 -17.64 -1.07 11.97
C LEU A 146 -18.30 -1.67 13.20
N PRO A 147 -19.09 -2.74 13.07
CA PRO A 147 -19.71 -3.40 14.22
C PRO A 147 -18.66 -3.80 15.26
N ASP A 148 -19.06 -3.84 16.52
CA ASP A 148 -18.15 -4.22 17.61
C ASP A 148 -17.54 -5.61 17.37
N GLY A 149 -16.24 -5.70 17.64
CA GLY A 149 -15.44 -6.89 17.38
C GLY A 149 -14.92 -7.02 15.96
N PHE A 150 -15.28 -6.13 15.03
CA PHE A 150 -14.71 -6.09 13.68
C PHE A 150 -13.79 -4.88 13.51
N ILE A 151 -12.69 -5.10 12.78
CA ILE A 151 -11.67 -4.08 12.51
C ILE A 151 -11.56 -3.77 11.02
N GLY A 152 -12.04 -4.66 10.15
CA GLY A 152 -11.86 -4.57 8.69
C GLY A 152 -10.41 -4.80 8.25
N PRO A 153 -10.10 -4.53 6.98
CA PRO A 153 -8.74 -4.67 6.46
C PRO A 153 -7.81 -3.70 7.20
N VAL A 154 -6.83 -4.25 7.94
CA VAL A 154 -6.02 -3.43 8.86
C VAL A 154 -4.99 -2.58 8.13
N ARG A 155 -4.44 -3.10 7.00
CA ARG A 155 -3.38 -2.41 6.27
C ARG A 155 -3.44 -2.65 4.77
N ASN A 156 -3.65 -3.88 4.36
CA ASN A 156 -3.60 -4.29 2.96
C ASN A 156 -5.01 -4.38 2.38
N LYS A 157 -5.11 -4.21 1.06
CA LYS A 157 -6.38 -4.28 0.33
C LYS A 157 -7.10 -5.60 0.58
N PRO A 158 -8.42 -5.60 0.75
CA PRO A 158 -9.21 -6.82 0.78
C PRO A 158 -9.22 -7.50 -0.59
N MET A 159 -9.70 -8.72 -0.64
CA MET A 159 -9.93 -9.46 -1.87
C MET A 159 -11.43 -9.67 -2.08
N GLU A 160 -11.94 -9.33 -3.27
CA GLU A 160 -13.30 -9.64 -3.67
C GLU A 160 -13.40 -11.13 -4.03
N LEU A 161 -14.32 -11.84 -3.41
CA LEU A 161 -14.62 -13.23 -3.68
C LEU A 161 -15.66 -13.37 -4.80
N THR A 162 -15.82 -14.57 -5.32
CA THR A 162 -16.73 -14.86 -6.45
C THR A 162 -18.20 -14.57 -6.18
N ASP A 163 -18.60 -14.54 -4.90
CA ASP A 163 -19.95 -14.16 -4.46
C ASP A 163 -20.11 -12.66 -4.20
N GLY A 164 -19.10 -11.86 -4.52
CA GLY A 164 -19.10 -10.41 -4.32
C GLY A 164 -18.78 -9.96 -2.90
N SER A 165 -18.59 -10.88 -1.94
CA SER A 165 -18.12 -10.52 -0.59
C SER A 165 -16.64 -10.18 -0.58
N LEU A 166 -16.21 -9.41 0.41
CA LEU A 166 -14.83 -8.99 0.58
C LEU A 166 -14.17 -9.77 1.70
N LEU A 167 -13.08 -10.49 1.39
CA LEU A 167 -12.21 -11.10 2.39
C LEU A 167 -11.17 -10.08 2.82
N CYS A 168 -11.19 -9.72 4.10
CA CYS A 168 -10.34 -8.72 4.71
C CYS A 168 -9.28 -9.38 5.59
N GLY A 169 -8.02 -9.03 5.38
CA GLY A 169 -6.95 -9.40 6.28
C GLY A 169 -6.95 -8.52 7.52
N ALA A 170 -7.29 -9.09 8.66
CA ALA A 170 -7.43 -8.41 9.94
C ALA A 170 -6.41 -8.88 10.96
N SER A 171 -6.16 -8.07 11.96
CA SER A 171 -5.29 -8.44 13.09
C SER A 171 -5.55 -7.57 14.30
N VAL A 172 -5.24 -8.10 15.46
CA VAL A 172 -5.27 -7.38 16.75
C VAL A 172 -3.87 -7.36 17.35
N GLU A 173 -3.55 -6.27 18.04
CA GLU A 173 -2.26 -6.08 18.73
C GLU A 173 -2.42 -6.19 20.26
N GLN A 174 -3.60 -5.88 20.77
CA GLN A 174 -3.94 -6.01 22.19
C GLN A 174 -3.80 -7.46 22.68
N GLY A 175 -3.09 -7.66 23.78
CA GLY A 175 -2.83 -8.98 24.35
C GLY A 175 -1.97 -9.90 23.47
N GLY A 176 -1.17 -9.32 22.57
CA GLY A 176 -0.29 -10.02 21.63
C GLY A 176 -0.80 -10.00 20.18
N TRP A 177 0.12 -10.05 19.24
CA TRP A 177 -0.17 -10.00 17.82
C TRP A 177 -0.86 -11.26 17.33
N ARG A 178 -2.04 -11.12 16.75
CA ARG A 178 -2.83 -12.25 16.22
C ARG A 178 -3.54 -11.85 14.93
N VAL A 179 -3.36 -12.66 13.90
CA VAL A 179 -4.06 -12.56 12.62
C VAL A 179 -5.39 -13.29 12.69
N HIS A 180 -6.42 -12.71 12.11
CA HIS A 180 -7.68 -13.35 11.78
C HIS A 180 -8.18 -12.83 10.44
N MET A 181 -9.18 -13.48 9.86
CA MET A 181 -9.80 -13.03 8.63
C MET A 181 -11.23 -12.57 8.91
N GLU A 182 -11.64 -11.49 8.24
CA GLU A 182 -13.00 -10.99 8.31
C GLU A 182 -13.61 -11.00 6.91
N ARG A 183 -14.90 -11.28 6.83
CA ARG A 183 -15.64 -11.28 5.57
C ARG A 183 -16.74 -10.25 5.65
N ALA A 184 -16.70 -9.30 4.71
CA ALA A 184 -17.69 -8.24 4.60
C ALA A 184 -18.62 -8.52 3.42
N TYR A 185 -19.93 -8.45 3.66
CA TYR A 185 -20.98 -8.53 2.64
C TYR A 185 -21.61 -7.16 2.45
N ASP A 186 -22.26 -6.95 1.33
CA ASP A 186 -23.03 -5.74 1.06
C ASP A 186 -22.21 -4.46 1.30
N PHE A 187 -20.97 -4.45 0.79
CA PHE A 187 -20.02 -3.35 1.00
C PHE A 187 -19.80 -2.99 2.49
N GLY A 188 -19.79 -4.01 3.35
CA GLY A 188 -19.59 -3.87 4.78
C GLY A 188 -20.90 -3.66 5.57
N GLY A 189 -22.05 -4.01 5.01
CA GLY A 189 -23.33 -4.03 5.74
C GLY A 189 -23.41 -5.17 6.76
N ARG A 190 -22.90 -6.36 6.42
CA ARG A 190 -22.84 -7.54 7.28
C ARG A 190 -21.41 -8.07 7.36
N TRP A 191 -21.04 -8.61 8.50
CA TRP A 191 -19.69 -9.08 8.78
C TRP A 191 -19.68 -10.46 9.43
N GLU A 192 -18.68 -11.26 9.07
CA GLU A 192 -18.34 -12.54 9.70
C GLU A 192 -16.82 -12.58 9.92
N LYS A 193 -16.34 -13.35 10.89
CA LYS A 193 -14.90 -13.53 11.12
C LYS A 193 -14.52 -14.95 11.46
N THR A 194 -13.28 -15.33 11.13
CA THR A 194 -12.64 -16.53 11.63
C THR A 194 -12.11 -16.31 13.05
N GLY A 195 -11.81 -17.39 13.76
CA GLY A 195 -10.98 -17.30 14.97
C GLY A 195 -9.54 -16.86 14.63
N PRO A 196 -8.72 -16.55 15.66
CA PRO A 196 -7.32 -16.24 15.47
C PRO A 196 -6.60 -17.41 14.79
N LEU A 197 -5.75 -17.09 13.82
CA LEU A 197 -4.89 -18.10 13.18
C LEU A 197 -3.80 -18.54 14.16
N ARG A 198 -3.54 -19.84 14.21
CA ARG A 198 -2.58 -20.45 15.13
C ARG A 198 -1.33 -20.92 14.36
N PRO A 199 -0.18 -21.19 15.01
CA PRO A 199 0.06 -21.12 16.45
C PRO A 199 0.20 -19.69 16.98
N ALA A 200 -0.08 -19.51 18.28
CA ALA A 200 0.05 -18.21 18.94
C ALA A 200 1.51 -17.74 19.10
N GLU A 201 2.48 -18.65 18.97
CA GLU A 201 3.91 -18.37 19.05
C GLU A 201 4.40 -17.52 17.87
N VAL A 202 3.69 -17.54 16.73
CA VAL A 202 3.99 -16.67 15.61
C VAL A 202 3.22 -15.36 15.79
N ALA A 203 3.91 -14.35 16.33
CA ALA A 203 3.36 -13.01 16.54
C ALA A 203 3.29 -12.26 15.20
N ALA A 204 2.17 -12.42 14.50
CA ALA A 204 1.95 -11.89 13.14
C ALA A 204 0.77 -10.91 13.07
N ILE A 205 0.87 -9.92 12.17
CA ILE A 205 -0.19 -8.94 11.86
C ILE A 205 -0.20 -8.55 10.38
N GLN A 206 -1.27 -7.84 10.00
CA GLN A 206 -1.40 -7.13 8.72
C GLN A 206 -1.21 -8.06 7.50
N PRO A 207 -2.05 -9.10 7.36
CA PRO A 207 -1.93 -10.01 6.25
C PRO A 207 -2.24 -9.33 4.90
N THR A 208 -1.46 -9.66 3.86
CA THR A 208 -1.82 -9.44 2.46
C THR A 208 -2.30 -10.74 1.86
N ILE A 209 -3.28 -10.70 0.95
CA ILE A 209 -3.98 -11.88 0.43
C ILE A 209 -3.57 -12.10 -1.02
N LEU A 210 -3.15 -13.31 -1.34
CA LEU A 210 -2.79 -13.74 -2.70
C LEU A 210 -3.74 -14.86 -3.18
N PRO A 211 -4.46 -14.63 -4.28
CA PRO A 211 -5.32 -15.65 -4.87
C PRO A 211 -4.49 -16.63 -5.72
N HIS A 212 -4.69 -17.92 -5.51
CA HIS A 212 -4.16 -19.02 -6.31
C HIS A 212 -5.25 -19.69 -7.16
N ALA A 213 -4.89 -20.73 -7.91
CA ALA A 213 -5.86 -21.53 -8.66
C ALA A 213 -6.79 -22.31 -7.71
N ASN A 214 -7.96 -22.71 -8.20
CA ASN A 214 -8.91 -23.59 -7.51
C ASN A 214 -9.36 -23.05 -6.13
N PHE A 215 -9.62 -21.75 -6.04
CA PHE A 215 -10.05 -21.07 -4.80
C PHE A 215 -9.05 -21.17 -3.63
N ASN A 216 -7.83 -21.59 -3.90
CA ASN A 216 -6.78 -21.55 -2.90
C ASN A 216 -6.35 -20.11 -2.66
N LEU A 217 -6.11 -19.78 -1.40
CA LEU A 217 -5.62 -18.48 -0.98
C LEU A 217 -4.37 -18.65 -0.12
N GLN A 218 -3.49 -17.68 -0.22
CA GLN A 218 -2.34 -17.53 0.65
C GLN A 218 -2.41 -16.16 1.33
N ILE A 219 -2.03 -16.08 2.59
CA ILE A 219 -1.71 -14.82 3.22
C ILE A 219 -0.22 -14.77 3.56
N LEU A 220 0.35 -13.59 3.42
CA LEU A 220 1.68 -13.26 3.93
C LEU A 220 1.55 -12.18 4.99
N CYS A 221 2.25 -12.35 6.11
CA CYS A 221 2.14 -11.49 7.29
C CYS A 221 3.51 -11.02 7.77
N ARG A 222 3.62 -9.79 8.23
CA ARG A 222 4.79 -9.36 8.99
C ARG A 222 4.77 -9.98 10.39
N THR A 223 5.95 -10.25 10.96
CA THR A 223 6.07 -10.87 12.28
C THR A 223 7.07 -10.13 13.17
N LYS A 224 7.11 -10.52 14.46
CA LYS A 224 8.18 -10.11 15.38
C LYS A 224 9.41 -11.04 15.31
N GLN A 225 9.36 -12.12 14.52
CA GLN A 225 10.39 -13.16 14.46
C GLN A 225 11.48 -12.91 13.40
N GLY A 226 11.50 -11.74 12.75
CA GLY A 226 12.52 -11.39 11.76
C GLY A 226 12.27 -11.99 10.36
N PHE A 227 11.16 -12.68 10.15
CA PHE A 227 10.76 -13.31 8.89
C PHE A 227 9.29 -13.07 8.59
N ILE A 228 8.90 -13.12 7.31
CA ILE A 228 7.51 -13.16 6.90
C ILE A 228 6.89 -14.50 7.28
N ALA A 229 5.66 -14.50 7.81
CA ALA A 229 4.87 -15.71 7.99
C ALA A 229 3.84 -15.87 6.87
N GLU A 230 3.45 -17.13 6.62
CA GLU A 230 2.40 -17.49 5.69
C GLU A 230 1.35 -18.41 6.29
N SER A 231 0.16 -18.41 5.72
CA SER A 231 -0.89 -19.39 5.94
C SER A 231 -1.68 -19.60 4.66
N TRP A 232 -2.27 -20.77 4.50
CA TRP A 232 -2.97 -21.21 3.29
C TRP A 232 -4.41 -21.61 3.59
N SER A 233 -5.30 -21.25 2.67
CA SER A 233 -6.69 -21.73 2.63
C SER A 233 -6.95 -22.48 1.33
N LYS A 234 -7.73 -23.56 1.41
CA LYS A 234 -8.16 -24.38 0.26
C LYS A 234 -9.65 -24.23 -0.05
N ASP A 235 -10.36 -23.37 0.65
CA ASP A 235 -11.82 -23.24 0.64
C ASP A 235 -12.30 -21.79 0.61
N ALA A 236 -11.63 -20.98 -0.19
CA ALA A 236 -11.93 -19.55 -0.39
C ALA A 236 -11.90 -18.74 0.93
N GLY A 237 -10.96 -19.05 1.83
CA GLY A 237 -10.72 -18.29 3.04
C GLY A 237 -11.60 -18.64 4.23
N LYS A 238 -12.35 -19.76 4.18
CA LYS A 238 -13.16 -20.21 5.32
C LYS A 238 -12.29 -20.83 6.41
N ASN A 239 -11.36 -21.68 6.02
CA ASN A 239 -10.40 -22.33 6.92
C ASN A 239 -8.98 -22.05 6.47
N TRP A 240 -8.06 -21.96 7.44
CA TRP A 240 -6.66 -21.62 7.21
C TRP A 240 -5.73 -22.61 7.90
N SER A 241 -4.59 -22.91 7.28
CA SER A 241 -3.53 -23.67 7.90
C SER A 241 -2.91 -22.93 9.09
N ALA A 242 -2.11 -23.61 9.89
CA ALA A 242 -1.26 -22.95 10.86
C ALA A 242 -0.34 -21.92 10.18
N LEU A 243 -0.03 -20.84 10.90
CA LEU A 243 0.99 -19.87 10.49
C LEU A 243 2.37 -20.54 10.54
N THR A 244 3.15 -20.39 9.48
CA THR A 244 4.54 -20.84 9.38
C THR A 244 5.45 -19.72 8.91
N LEU A 245 6.68 -19.69 9.41
CA LEU A 245 7.67 -18.71 8.94
C LEU A 245 8.20 -19.14 7.58
N THR A 246 8.34 -18.17 6.68
CA THR A 246 9.01 -18.32 5.39
C THR A 246 10.52 -18.08 5.54
N LYS A 247 11.27 -18.20 4.43
CA LYS A 247 12.69 -17.82 4.37
C LYS A 247 12.91 -16.32 4.06
N LEU A 248 11.86 -15.54 3.86
CA LEU A 248 11.95 -14.12 3.55
C LEU A 248 12.22 -13.33 4.82
N PRO A 249 13.37 -12.65 4.94
CA PRO A 249 13.65 -11.81 6.09
C PRO A 249 12.68 -10.61 6.12
N ASN A 250 12.32 -10.15 7.31
CA ASN A 250 11.51 -8.96 7.48
C ASN A 250 11.71 -8.36 8.87
N PRO A 251 12.04 -7.06 8.98
CA PRO A 251 12.36 -6.40 10.24
C PRO A 251 11.10 -5.93 10.97
N ASN A 252 10.04 -6.74 11.00
CA ASN A 252 8.75 -6.28 11.47
C ASN A 252 8.24 -5.07 10.63
N GLY A 253 8.54 -5.06 9.34
CA GLY A 253 8.07 -4.09 8.36
C GLY A 253 6.75 -4.51 7.75
N ALA A 254 5.83 -3.56 7.48
CA ALA A 254 4.64 -3.86 6.70
C ALA A 254 5.03 -4.29 5.28
N ILE A 255 4.25 -5.20 4.73
CA ILE A 255 4.41 -5.76 3.38
C ILE A 255 3.12 -5.57 2.59
N ASP A 256 3.20 -5.62 1.28
CA ASP A 256 2.02 -5.81 0.43
C ASP A 256 2.40 -6.65 -0.80
N ALA A 257 1.42 -7.40 -1.32
CA ALA A 257 1.64 -8.27 -2.46
C ALA A 257 0.44 -8.24 -3.43
N VAL A 258 0.68 -8.64 -4.67
CA VAL A 258 -0.33 -8.73 -5.70
C VAL A 258 -0.07 -9.92 -6.61
N ARG A 259 -1.13 -10.59 -7.08
CA ARG A 259 -1.04 -11.50 -8.22
C ARG A 259 -1.12 -10.70 -9.51
N LEU A 260 -0.11 -10.83 -10.36
CA LEU A 260 -0.04 -10.19 -11.66
C LEU A 260 -0.97 -10.86 -12.68
N LYS A 261 -1.30 -10.13 -13.76
CA LYS A 261 -2.11 -10.64 -14.88
C LYS A 261 -1.49 -11.85 -15.58
N ASP A 262 -0.16 -11.94 -15.58
CA ASP A 262 0.60 -13.09 -16.09
C ASP A 262 0.69 -14.26 -15.10
N ARG A 263 -0.04 -14.19 -13.99
CA ARG A 263 -0.15 -15.18 -12.90
C ARG A 263 1.03 -15.24 -11.94
N ARG A 264 2.12 -14.51 -12.17
CA ARG A 264 3.19 -14.35 -11.18
C ARG A 264 2.67 -13.58 -9.97
N PHE A 265 3.36 -13.71 -8.86
CA PHE A 265 3.15 -12.95 -7.64
C PHE A 265 4.27 -11.94 -7.47
N LEU A 266 3.94 -10.77 -7.00
CA LEU A 266 4.87 -9.70 -6.71
C LEU A 266 4.68 -9.28 -5.26
N LEU A 267 5.77 -9.24 -4.49
CA LEU A 267 5.83 -8.86 -3.09
C LEU A 267 6.72 -7.62 -2.95
N VAL A 268 6.28 -6.65 -2.18
CA VAL A 268 7.08 -5.48 -1.77
C VAL A 268 7.29 -5.54 -0.26
N TYR A 269 8.56 -5.53 0.17
CA TYR A 269 8.91 -5.77 1.56
C TYR A 269 10.31 -5.23 1.90
N ASN A 270 10.62 -5.10 3.17
CA ASN A 270 11.98 -4.82 3.62
C ASN A 270 12.75 -6.16 3.73
N ALA A 271 13.73 -6.36 2.83
CA ALA A 271 14.54 -7.59 2.78
C ALA A 271 15.71 -7.56 3.78
N SER A 272 15.39 -7.31 5.03
CA SER A 272 16.30 -7.27 6.19
C SER A 272 15.60 -7.90 7.38
N ALA A 273 16.31 -8.51 8.29
CA ALA A 273 15.74 -9.05 9.52
C ALA A 273 15.57 -7.99 10.63
N THR A 274 16.29 -6.86 10.53
CA THR A 274 16.44 -5.90 11.62
C THR A 274 16.06 -4.46 11.28
N GLU A 275 16.25 -4.02 10.03
CA GLU A 275 16.13 -2.61 9.65
C GLU A 275 15.18 -2.38 8.46
N ARG A 276 14.59 -1.20 8.40
CA ARG A 276 13.69 -0.76 7.31
C ARG A 276 14.37 0.21 6.35
N ASN A 277 15.69 0.14 6.26
CA ASN A 277 16.53 1.00 5.43
C ASN A 277 16.74 0.46 3.99
N VAL A 278 16.18 -0.71 3.69
CA VAL A 278 16.09 -1.26 2.34
C VAL A 278 14.63 -1.61 2.03
N LEU A 279 14.17 -1.31 0.82
CA LEU A 279 12.85 -1.72 0.33
C LEU A 279 13.02 -2.45 -0.99
N ASN A 280 12.56 -3.68 -1.05
CA ASN A 280 12.77 -4.59 -2.16
C ASN A 280 11.47 -5.07 -2.77
N LEU A 281 11.58 -5.52 -3.99
CA LEU A 281 10.56 -6.25 -4.71
C LEU A 281 11.05 -7.67 -4.95
N ALA A 282 10.20 -8.66 -4.73
CA ALA A 282 10.44 -10.04 -5.08
C ALA A 282 9.31 -10.59 -5.96
N VAL A 283 9.65 -11.55 -6.81
CA VAL A 283 8.70 -12.17 -7.74
C VAL A 283 8.67 -13.67 -7.49
N SER A 284 7.48 -14.28 -7.60
CA SER A 284 7.29 -15.71 -7.45
C SER A 284 6.31 -16.25 -8.50
N ARG A 285 6.45 -17.52 -8.88
CA ARG A 285 5.51 -18.24 -9.76
C ARG A 285 4.46 -19.02 -8.96
N ASP A 286 4.78 -19.37 -7.72
CA ASP A 286 3.99 -20.28 -6.89
C ASP A 286 3.62 -19.70 -5.51
N GLY A 287 4.09 -18.49 -5.18
CA GLY A 287 3.93 -17.86 -3.88
C GLY A 287 4.82 -18.44 -2.77
N ARG A 288 5.65 -19.45 -3.07
CA ARG A 288 6.54 -20.15 -2.12
C ARG A 288 8.00 -19.85 -2.37
N GLN A 289 8.44 -19.98 -3.61
CA GLN A 289 9.80 -19.66 -4.04
C GLN A 289 9.83 -18.22 -4.56
N TRP A 290 10.53 -17.36 -3.86
CA TRP A 290 10.63 -15.94 -4.17
C TRP A 290 12.02 -15.60 -4.69
N THR A 291 12.09 -14.97 -5.86
CA THR A 291 13.33 -14.49 -6.46
C THR A 291 13.41 -12.98 -6.22
N PRO A 292 14.55 -12.44 -5.74
CA PRO A 292 14.76 -11.01 -5.70
C PRO A 292 14.54 -10.39 -7.10
N GLY A 293 13.70 -9.36 -7.17
CA GLY A 293 13.34 -8.70 -8.42
C GLY A 293 14.05 -7.36 -8.59
N LEU A 294 13.85 -6.44 -7.67
CA LEU A 294 14.34 -5.07 -7.78
C LEU A 294 14.56 -4.47 -6.39
N LEU A 295 15.64 -3.69 -6.25
CA LEU A 295 15.85 -2.79 -5.13
C LEU A 295 15.14 -1.47 -5.42
N LEU A 296 14.17 -1.08 -4.60
CA LEU A 296 13.42 0.17 -4.73
C LEU A 296 14.10 1.31 -3.98
N GLU A 297 14.58 1.03 -2.77
CA GLU A 297 15.28 2.00 -1.91
C GLU A 297 16.36 1.30 -1.08
N GLU A 298 17.46 2.00 -0.88
CA GLU A 298 18.55 1.65 0.03
C GLU A 298 19.22 2.91 0.54
N GLY A 299 19.57 2.94 1.82
CA GLY A 299 20.32 4.06 2.40
C GLY A 299 19.99 4.30 3.86
N THR A 300 20.29 5.52 4.32
CA THR A 300 19.94 5.97 5.67
C THR A 300 18.49 6.41 5.73
N GLY A 301 17.70 5.83 6.64
CA GLY A 301 16.31 6.20 6.83
C GLY A 301 15.34 5.02 6.92
N GLU A 302 14.05 5.32 6.86
CA GLU A 302 12.96 4.32 6.87
C GLU A 302 12.19 4.37 5.56
N PHE A 303 12.20 3.26 4.82
CA PHE A 303 11.37 3.04 3.63
C PHE A 303 10.41 1.90 3.92
N SER A 304 9.14 2.22 4.15
CA SER A 304 8.25 1.23 4.76
C SER A 304 6.80 1.39 4.34
N TYR A 305 5.97 0.45 4.73
CA TYR A 305 4.53 0.46 4.50
C TYR A 305 4.16 0.57 3.01
N PRO A 306 4.65 -0.34 2.17
CA PRO A 306 4.29 -0.36 0.76
C PRO A 306 2.83 -0.73 0.54
N ALA A 307 2.24 -0.19 -0.52
CA ALA A 307 1.00 -0.65 -1.12
C ALA A 307 1.24 -0.87 -2.62
N VAL A 308 0.73 -1.96 -3.18
CA VAL A 308 0.96 -2.34 -4.57
C VAL A 308 -0.32 -2.76 -5.27
N ILE A 309 -0.50 -2.29 -6.50
CA ILE A 309 -1.54 -2.75 -7.42
C ILE A 309 -0.95 -2.95 -8.81
N GLN A 310 -1.60 -3.77 -9.63
CA GLN A 310 -1.40 -3.76 -11.07
C GLN A 310 -2.59 -3.08 -11.72
N ALA A 311 -2.37 -1.99 -12.44
CA ALA A 311 -3.39 -1.21 -13.10
C ALA A 311 -3.89 -1.90 -14.40
N ARG A 312 -4.97 -1.38 -14.98
CA ARG A 312 -5.58 -1.92 -16.21
C ARG A 312 -4.63 -1.88 -17.41
N ASN A 313 -3.75 -0.87 -17.46
CA ASN A 313 -2.72 -0.76 -18.49
C ASN A 313 -1.58 -1.78 -18.36
N GLY A 314 -1.60 -2.63 -17.33
CA GLY A 314 -0.60 -3.67 -17.07
C GLY A 314 0.58 -3.23 -16.22
N LEU A 315 0.76 -1.95 -15.99
CA LEU A 315 1.83 -1.43 -15.13
C LEU A 315 1.53 -1.70 -13.66
N VAL A 316 2.58 -1.89 -12.89
CA VAL A 316 2.50 -2.03 -11.43
C VAL A 316 2.78 -0.67 -10.80
N HIS A 317 1.90 -0.27 -9.90
CA HIS A 317 2.03 0.97 -9.13
C HIS A 317 2.26 0.63 -7.66
N ILE A 318 3.31 1.20 -7.10
CA ILE A 318 3.72 1.00 -5.70
C ILE A 318 3.77 2.36 -5.02
N THR A 319 3.18 2.47 -3.84
CA THR A 319 3.38 3.63 -2.97
C THR A 319 3.94 3.19 -1.64
N TYR A 320 4.78 3.99 -1.01
CA TYR A 320 5.35 3.70 0.31
C TYR A 320 5.74 4.97 1.06
N SER A 321 5.89 4.85 2.37
CA SER A 321 6.37 5.91 3.24
C SER A 321 7.89 6.07 3.09
N TRP A 322 8.33 7.26 2.75
CA TRP A 322 9.73 7.66 2.68
C TRP A 322 10.05 8.53 3.89
N ASN A 323 10.83 8.00 4.84
CA ASN A 323 11.22 8.63 6.12
C ASN A 323 10.03 9.15 6.95
N ARG A 324 8.82 8.58 6.75
CA ARG A 324 7.57 9.08 7.34
C ARG A 324 7.26 10.55 7.04
N GLN A 325 7.96 11.16 6.11
CA GLN A 325 7.81 12.56 5.71
C GLN A 325 7.03 12.71 4.41
N ARG A 326 7.26 11.83 3.45
CA ARG A 326 6.65 11.86 2.12
C ARG A 326 6.14 10.49 1.70
N ILE A 327 5.29 10.49 0.68
CA ILE A 327 4.85 9.25 0.03
C ILE A 327 5.52 9.18 -1.35
N ARG A 328 6.28 8.09 -1.55
CA ARG A 328 6.90 7.76 -2.83
C ARG A 328 5.92 6.99 -3.70
N HIS A 329 5.92 7.25 -5.00
CA HIS A 329 5.20 6.49 -6.00
C HIS A 329 6.20 5.96 -7.04
N VAL A 330 6.16 4.64 -7.28
CA VAL A 330 7.00 3.97 -8.28
C VAL A 330 6.11 3.21 -9.24
N VAL A 331 6.41 3.33 -10.54
CA VAL A 331 5.74 2.62 -11.62
C VAL A 331 6.71 1.63 -12.24
N ILE A 332 6.29 0.38 -12.38
CA ILE A 332 7.11 -0.71 -12.90
C ILE A 332 6.41 -1.39 -14.06
N ASP A 333 7.16 -1.68 -15.11
CA ASP A 333 6.77 -2.64 -16.14
C ASP A 333 7.10 -4.06 -15.65
N PRO A 334 6.08 -4.86 -15.27
CA PRO A 334 6.34 -6.19 -14.73
C PRO A 334 6.91 -7.17 -15.77
N THR A 335 6.82 -6.86 -17.07
CA THR A 335 7.41 -7.70 -18.14
C THR A 335 8.93 -7.71 -18.09
N GLN A 336 9.54 -6.67 -17.50
CA GLN A 336 10.98 -6.53 -17.33
C GLN A 336 11.50 -7.22 -16.05
N LEU A 337 10.62 -7.78 -15.22
CA LEU A 337 10.98 -8.46 -13.99
C LEU A 337 11.24 -9.94 -14.24
N ASN A 338 12.47 -10.39 -13.92
CA ASN A 338 12.84 -11.80 -13.99
C ASN A 338 12.28 -12.57 -12.77
N ALA A 339 11.53 -13.63 -13.01
CA ALA A 339 11.00 -14.51 -11.95
C ALA A 339 11.89 -15.73 -11.65
N GLY A 340 13.17 -15.70 -12.06
CA GLY A 340 14.01 -16.89 -12.07
C GLY A 340 13.49 -17.95 -13.08
N ARG A 341 14.35 -18.83 -13.54
CA ARG A 341 13.94 -20.00 -14.35
C ARG A 341 13.36 -21.10 -13.49
#